data_be45234be906d160e4b2099aaa36db92
#
_entry.id   be45234be906d160e4b2099aaa36db92
#
_cell.length_a   1.000
_cell.length_b   1.000
_cell.length_c   1.000
_cell.angle_alpha   90.00
_cell.angle_beta   90.00
_cell.angle_gamma   90.00
#
_symmetry.space_group_name_H-M   'P 1'
#
loop_
_entity.id
_entity.type
_entity.pdbx_description
1 polymer ?
#
loop_
_entity_poly.entity_id
_entity_poly.type
_entity_poly.pdbx_seq_one_letter_code
_entity_poly.pdbx_strand_id
1 'polypeptide(L)'
;MAVATQYATGRRKCAIARAWVTGRAGDITINDQPLEKAFPRLTLRQIIQFPLEISGVVGQYSIKATVQGGGQVGQAGALRHAIARALVELNQPLRTPLKKEGLLTRDSRVKERKKYGQKGARKRFQYSKR
;
A
#
# COMPACT_ATOMS: atom_id res chain seq x y z
N MET A 1 23.42 -20.30 -2.24
CA MET A 1 23.57 -18.84 -2.30
C MET A 1 22.43 -18.16 -1.55
N ALA A 2 22.76 -17.14 -0.80
CA ALA A 2 21.72 -16.37 -0.11
C ALA A 2 20.89 -15.60 -1.13
N VAL A 3 19.58 -15.60 -0.95
CA VAL A 3 18.66 -14.85 -1.80
C VAL A 3 18.52 -13.44 -1.23
N ALA A 4 18.60 -12.43 -2.08
CA ALA A 4 18.48 -11.05 -1.65
C ALA A 4 17.07 -10.79 -1.11
N THR A 5 17.01 -10.15 0.04
CA THR A 5 15.76 -9.74 0.66
C THR A 5 15.81 -8.24 0.91
N GLN A 6 14.81 -7.52 0.46
CA GLN A 6 14.72 -6.08 0.68
C GLN A 6 13.52 -5.75 1.55
N TYR A 7 13.72 -4.80 2.43
CA TYR A 7 12.71 -4.32 3.36
C TYR A 7 12.30 -2.90 2.99
N ALA A 8 10.99 -2.64 3.01
CA ALA A 8 10.49 -1.29 2.81
C ALA A 8 9.23 -1.08 3.64
N THR A 9 8.98 0.18 3.97
CA THR A 9 7.79 0.59 4.71
C THR A 9 6.89 1.40 3.81
N GLY A 10 5.58 1.15 3.87
CA GLY A 10 4.58 1.94 3.18
C GLY A 10 3.55 2.45 4.16
N ARG A 11 3.00 3.62 3.88
CA ARG A 11 1.98 4.23 4.73
C ARG A 11 0.88 4.83 3.88
N ARG A 12 -0.34 4.73 4.36
CA ARG A 12 -1.48 5.42 3.79
C ARG A 12 -2.50 5.67 4.88
N LYS A 13 -2.95 6.94 5.02
CA LYS A 13 -3.82 7.34 6.12
C LYS A 13 -3.16 6.94 7.45
N CYS A 14 -3.86 6.15 8.29
CA CYS A 14 -3.31 5.68 9.56
C CYS A 14 -2.68 4.29 9.46
N ALA A 15 -2.70 3.66 8.28
CA ALA A 15 -2.16 2.32 8.10
C ALA A 15 -0.66 2.36 7.84
N ILE A 16 0.06 1.42 8.45
CA ILE A 16 1.50 1.24 8.28
C ILE A 16 1.74 -0.19 7.83
N ALA A 17 2.47 -0.34 6.73
CA ALA A 17 2.83 -1.65 6.20
C ALA A 17 4.33 -1.80 6.16
N ARG A 18 4.80 -2.99 6.51
CA ARG A 18 6.20 -3.38 6.37
C ARG A 18 6.25 -4.58 5.45
N ALA A 19 7.08 -4.50 4.42
CA ALA A 19 7.17 -5.57 3.43
C ALA A 19 8.61 -6.04 3.30
N TRP A 20 8.79 -7.34 3.29
CA TRP A 20 10.05 -8.01 2.98
C TRP A 20 9.88 -8.76 1.68
N VAL A 21 10.56 -8.31 0.64
CA VAL A 21 10.49 -8.92 -0.69
C VAL A 21 11.76 -9.72 -0.91
N THR A 22 11.59 -11.01 -1.14
CA THR A 22 12.70 -11.94 -1.35
C THR A 22 12.75 -12.33 -2.84
N GLY A 23 13.93 -12.38 -3.43
CA GLY A 23 14.14 -12.71 -4.85
C GLY A 23 13.88 -14.16 -5.20
N ARG A 24 13.09 -14.88 -4.41
CA ARG A 24 12.72 -16.27 -4.65
C ARG A 24 11.22 -16.34 -4.97
N ALA A 25 10.84 -17.16 -5.93
CA ALA A 25 9.44 -17.32 -6.27
C ALA A 25 8.62 -17.80 -5.05
N GLY A 26 7.45 -17.23 -4.87
CA GLY A 26 6.59 -17.58 -3.75
C GLY A 26 5.34 -16.72 -3.70
N ASP A 27 4.60 -16.85 -2.63
CA ASP A 27 3.31 -16.19 -2.44
C ASP A 27 3.44 -14.97 -1.54
N ILE A 28 2.37 -14.20 -1.49
CA ILE A 28 2.26 -13.04 -0.60
C ILE A 28 1.62 -13.50 0.70
N THR A 29 2.31 -13.24 1.82
CA THR A 29 1.82 -13.55 3.16
C THR A 29 1.71 -12.26 3.95
N ILE A 30 0.55 -12.00 4.56
CA ILE A 30 0.29 -10.78 5.30
C ILE A 30 -0.14 -11.14 6.71
N ASN A 31 0.62 -10.68 7.72
CA ASN A 31 0.37 -11.00 9.13
C ASN A 31 0.24 -12.51 9.35
N ASP A 32 1.12 -13.27 8.71
CA ASP A 32 1.17 -14.74 8.78
C ASP A 32 -0.06 -15.44 8.20
N GLN A 33 -0.79 -14.76 7.30
CA GLN A 33 -1.96 -15.31 6.60
C GLN A 33 -1.81 -15.14 5.09
N PRO A 34 -2.37 -16.07 4.28
CA PRO A 34 -2.38 -15.87 2.83
C PRO A 34 -3.09 -14.58 2.44
N LEU A 35 -2.74 -14.03 1.29
CA LEU A 35 -3.33 -12.78 0.80
C LEU A 35 -4.86 -12.87 0.73
N GLU A 36 -5.40 -13.97 0.22
CA GLU A 36 -6.84 -14.17 0.06
C GLU A 36 -7.58 -14.13 1.40
N LYS A 37 -6.92 -14.60 2.45
CA LYS A 37 -7.50 -14.65 3.78
C LYS A 37 -7.39 -13.30 4.49
N ALA A 38 -6.27 -12.61 4.31
CA ALA A 38 -6.05 -11.29 4.90
C ALA A 38 -6.93 -10.23 4.24
N PHE A 39 -7.12 -10.32 2.92
CA PHE A 39 -7.95 -9.39 2.15
C PHE A 39 -8.94 -10.17 1.30
N PRO A 40 -10.12 -10.50 1.85
CA PRO A 40 -11.12 -11.28 1.11
C PRO A 40 -11.66 -10.57 -0.13
N ARG A 41 -11.67 -9.24 -0.15
CA ARG A 41 -12.18 -8.47 -1.29
C ARG A 41 -11.18 -8.52 -2.45
N LEU A 42 -11.67 -8.95 -3.60
CA LEU A 42 -10.84 -9.06 -4.81
C LEU A 42 -10.23 -7.71 -5.20
N THR A 43 -11.00 -6.62 -5.09
CA THR A 43 -10.53 -5.27 -5.43
C THR A 43 -9.27 -4.90 -4.65
N LEU A 44 -9.25 -5.20 -3.35
CA LEU A 44 -8.11 -4.87 -2.50
C LEU A 44 -6.90 -5.73 -2.84
N ARG A 45 -7.11 -7.00 -3.16
CA ARG A 45 -6.01 -7.88 -3.61
C ARG A 45 -5.40 -7.37 -4.91
N GLN A 46 -6.22 -6.87 -5.82
CA GLN A 46 -5.73 -6.29 -7.07
C GLN A 46 -4.88 -5.04 -6.81
N ILE A 47 -5.26 -4.20 -5.85
CA ILE A 47 -4.49 -3.03 -5.46
C ILE A 47 -3.11 -3.44 -4.94
N ILE A 48 -3.07 -4.46 -4.09
CA ILE A 48 -1.81 -4.95 -3.50
C ILE A 48 -0.90 -5.55 -4.57
N GLN A 49 -1.46 -6.28 -5.52
CA GLN A 49 -0.69 -6.94 -6.58
C GLN A 49 -0.31 -6.02 -7.73
N PHE A 50 -0.88 -4.84 -7.80
CA PHE A 50 -0.66 -3.91 -8.92
C PHE A 50 0.82 -3.60 -9.19
N PRO A 51 1.66 -3.33 -8.17
CA PRO A 51 3.09 -3.10 -8.43
C PRO A 51 3.76 -4.29 -9.10
N LEU A 52 3.37 -5.52 -8.73
CA LEU A 52 3.93 -6.72 -9.33
C LEU A 52 3.48 -6.89 -10.78
N GLU A 53 2.24 -6.55 -11.09
CA GLU A 53 1.70 -6.63 -12.44
C GLU A 53 2.36 -5.62 -13.37
N ILE A 54 2.51 -4.38 -12.92
CA ILE A 54 3.15 -3.30 -13.68
C ILE A 54 4.62 -3.66 -13.97
N SER A 55 5.29 -4.28 -13.02
CA SER A 55 6.69 -4.68 -13.17
C SER A 55 6.86 -5.98 -13.93
N GLY A 56 5.78 -6.73 -14.17
CA GLY A 56 5.85 -8.01 -14.85
C GLY A 56 6.52 -9.11 -14.04
N VAL A 57 6.49 -9.00 -12.71
CA VAL A 57 7.18 -9.94 -11.81
C VAL A 57 6.21 -10.73 -10.92
N VAL A 58 4.96 -10.86 -11.35
CA VAL A 58 3.96 -11.64 -10.58
C VAL A 58 4.46 -13.06 -10.39
N GLY A 59 4.49 -13.52 -9.14
CA GLY A 59 4.92 -14.86 -8.81
C GLY A 59 6.43 -15.08 -8.78
N GLN A 60 7.22 -14.09 -9.15
CA GLN A 60 8.68 -14.21 -9.16
C GLN A 60 9.33 -13.90 -7.82
N TYR A 61 8.60 -13.24 -6.94
CA TYR A 61 9.10 -12.85 -5.63
C TYR A 61 8.21 -13.38 -4.52
N SER A 62 8.83 -13.73 -3.40
CA SER A 62 8.11 -14.08 -2.18
C SER A 62 8.01 -12.82 -1.32
N ILE A 63 6.82 -12.50 -0.87
CA ILE A 63 6.57 -11.28 -0.10
C ILE A 63 5.99 -11.65 1.26
N LYS A 64 6.67 -11.23 2.31
CA LYS A 64 6.15 -11.33 3.67
C LYS A 64 5.90 -9.91 4.16
N ALA A 65 4.71 -9.63 4.65
CA ALA A 65 4.34 -8.30 5.07
C ALA A 65 3.60 -8.31 6.39
N THR A 66 3.71 -7.20 7.11
CA THR A 66 2.88 -6.95 8.29
C THR A 66 2.20 -5.60 8.09
N VAL A 67 0.93 -5.51 8.48
CA VAL A 67 0.17 -4.26 8.43
C VAL A 67 -0.53 -4.04 9.75
N GLN A 68 -0.67 -2.78 10.11
CA GLN A 68 -1.40 -2.39 11.31
C GLN A 68 -1.98 -0.99 11.12
N GLY A 69 -3.02 -0.70 11.86
CA GLY A 69 -3.68 0.59 11.84
C GLY A 69 -4.59 0.80 10.65
N GLY A 70 -5.53 1.72 10.77
CA GLY A 70 -6.46 2.06 9.71
C GLY A 70 -7.41 0.93 9.33
N GLY A 71 -8.12 1.12 8.22
CA GLY A 71 -9.02 0.12 7.66
C GLY A 71 -8.35 -0.68 6.54
N GLN A 72 -9.08 -1.66 6.01
CA GLN A 72 -8.54 -2.54 4.96
C GLN A 72 -8.12 -1.77 3.71
N VAL A 73 -8.87 -0.75 3.31
CA VAL A 73 -8.53 0.05 2.12
C VAL A 73 -7.21 0.78 2.32
N GLY A 74 -7.03 1.41 3.50
CA GLY A 74 -5.77 2.07 3.83
C GLY A 74 -4.61 1.09 3.93
N GLN A 75 -4.85 -0.09 4.51
CA GLN A 75 -3.84 -1.14 4.60
C GLN A 75 -3.41 -1.63 3.23
N ALA A 76 -4.35 -1.82 2.30
CA ALA A 76 -4.04 -2.23 0.94
C ALA A 76 -3.18 -1.18 0.23
N GLY A 77 -3.51 0.11 0.39
CA GLY A 77 -2.72 1.19 -0.17
C GLY A 77 -1.32 1.27 0.42
N ALA A 78 -1.20 1.06 1.73
CA ALA A 78 0.09 1.05 2.41
C ALA A 78 0.95 -0.12 1.93
N LEU A 79 0.36 -1.31 1.78
CA LEU A 79 1.06 -2.49 1.25
C LEU A 79 1.53 -2.26 -0.18
N ARG A 80 0.69 -1.69 -1.03
CA ARG A 80 1.06 -1.38 -2.41
C ARG A 80 2.31 -0.49 -2.43
N HIS A 81 2.32 0.54 -1.62
CA HIS A 81 3.45 1.46 -1.53
C HIS A 81 4.71 0.76 -1.02
N ALA A 82 4.59 -0.06 0.03
CA ALA A 82 5.72 -0.79 0.60
C ALA A 82 6.31 -1.77 -0.40
N ILE A 83 5.46 -2.52 -1.11
CA ILE A 83 5.89 -3.49 -2.12
C ILE A 83 6.61 -2.78 -3.26
N ALA A 84 6.06 -1.66 -3.75
CA ALA A 84 6.68 -0.90 -4.83
C ALA A 84 8.07 -0.41 -4.44
N ARG A 85 8.22 0.13 -3.23
CA ARG A 85 9.52 0.59 -2.74
C ARG A 85 10.52 -0.55 -2.60
N ALA A 86 10.08 -1.70 -2.07
CA ALA A 86 10.96 -2.85 -1.91
C ALA A 86 11.41 -3.41 -3.26
N LEU A 87 10.52 -3.44 -4.25
CA LEU A 87 10.86 -3.89 -5.60
C LEU A 87 11.93 -3.00 -6.24
N VAL A 88 11.84 -1.69 -6.04
CA VAL A 88 12.85 -0.75 -6.57
C VAL A 88 14.21 -1.00 -5.93
N GLU A 89 14.24 -1.26 -4.62
CA GLU A 89 15.49 -1.55 -3.92
C GLU A 89 16.09 -2.87 -4.37
N LEU A 90 15.25 -3.86 -4.71
CA LEU A 90 15.70 -5.16 -5.16
C LEU A 90 16.15 -5.14 -6.62
N ASN A 91 15.49 -4.33 -7.45
CA ASN A 91 15.79 -4.25 -8.88
C ASN A 91 15.54 -2.81 -9.36
N GLN A 92 16.60 -2.02 -9.47
CA GLN A 92 16.53 -0.60 -9.82
C GLN A 92 15.83 -0.30 -11.15
N PRO A 93 15.98 -1.08 -12.22
CA PRO A 93 15.27 -0.81 -13.48
C PRO A 93 13.75 -0.79 -13.35
N LEU A 94 13.17 -1.37 -12.29
CA LEU A 94 11.73 -1.34 -12.06
C LEU A 94 11.22 0.04 -11.61
N ARG A 95 12.13 0.94 -11.23
CA ARG A 95 11.76 2.26 -10.74
C ARG A 95 10.97 3.08 -11.78
N THR A 96 11.40 3.05 -13.03
CA THR A 96 10.76 3.85 -14.08
C THR A 96 9.28 3.51 -14.27
N PRO A 97 8.89 2.24 -14.51
CA PRO A 97 7.47 1.92 -14.66
C PRO A 97 6.68 2.16 -13.38
N LEU A 98 7.24 1.89 -12.21
CA LEU A 98 6.54 2.09 -10.95
C LEU A 98 6.33 3.58 -10.65
N LYS A 99 7.31 4.40 -10.92
CA LYS A 99 7.20 5.85 -10.73
C LYS A 99 6.18 6.46 -11.69
N LYS A 100 6.16 5.98 -12.93
CA LYS A 100 5.22 6.46 -13.94
C LYS A 100 3.76 6.24 -13.50
N GLU A 101 3.48 5.13 -12.83
CA GLU A 101 2.15 4.83 -12.32
C GLU A 101 1.87 5.48 -10.96
N GLY A 102 2.80 6.25 -10.43
CA GLY A 102 2.63 6.95 -9.14
C GLY A 102 2.73 6.06 -7.92
N LEU A 103 3.25 4.85 -8.05
CA LEU A 103 3.31 3.89 -6.94
C LEU A 103 4.41 4.19 -5.94
N LEU A 104 5.39 5.00 -6.31
CA LEU A 104 6.49 5.36 -5.42
C LEU A 104 6.22 6.61 -4.60
N THR A 105 5.14 7.32 -4.88
CA THR A 105 4.75 8.52 -4.16
C THR A 105 3.79 8.17 -3.03
N ARG A 106 4.12 8.63 -1.82
CA ARG A 106 3.21 8.42 -0.69
C ARG A 106 1.96 9.28 -0.90
N ASP A 107 0.80 8.66 -0.71
CA ASP A 107 -0.46 9.37 -0.74
C ASP A 107 -0.61 10.12 0.59
N SER A 108 -0.55 11.44 0.52
CA SER A 108 -0.63 12.29 1.71
C SER A 108 -2.06 12.54 2.18
N ARG A 109 -3.05 12.05 1.45
CA ARG A 109 -4.45 12.29 1.81
C ARG A 109 -4.80 11.60 3.12
N VAL A 110 -5.34 12.38 4.04
CA VAL A 110 -5.85 11.87 5.31
C VAL A 110 -7.19 12.54 5.57
N LYS A 111 -7.99 11.92 6.45
CA LYS A 111 -9.26 12.52 6.83
C LYS A 111 -8.99 13.86 7.50
N GLU A 112 -9.56 14.91 6.94
CA GLU A 112 -9.39 16.25 7.48
C GLU A 112 -10.20 16.38 8.78
N ARG A 113 -9.59 17.02 9.77
CA ARG A 113 -10.22 17.22 11.06
C ARG A 113 -11.45 18.14 10.93
N LYS A 114 -12.52 17.80 11.65
CA LYS A 114 -13.67 18.70 11.81
C LYS A 114 -13.20 19.95 12.54
N LYS A 115 -13.58 21.12 12.05
CA LYS A 115 -13.22 22.40 12.66
C LYS A 115 -14.39 22.96 13.41
N TYR A 116 -14.11 23.72 14.46
CA TYR A 116 -15.18 24.36 15.22
C TYR A 116 -15.96 25.32 14.31
N GLY A 117 -17.26 25.48 14.60
CA GLY A 117 -18.13 26.33 13.79
C GLY A 117 -18.54 25.75 12.45
N GLN A 118 -18.19 24.47 12.20
CA GLN A 118 -18.53 23.78 10.96
C GLN A 118 -19.11 22.41 11.25
N LYS A 119 -19.97 21.92 10.35
CA LYS A 119 -20.53 20.57 10.50
C LYS A 119 -19.53 19.47 10.22
N GLY A 120 -18.52 19.75 9.44
CA GLY A 120 -17.45 18.83 9.10
C GLY A 120 -16.17 19.57 8.88
N ALA A 121 -15.20 18.95 8.19
CA ALA A 121 -13.93 19.59 7.93
C ALA A 121 -14.08 20.86 7.09
N ARG A 122 -14.93 20.81 6.09
CA ARG A 122 -15.17 21.94 5.18
C ARG A 122 -16.63 22.31 5.03
N LYS A 123 -17.55 21.53 5.59
CA LYS A 123 -18.99 21.82 5.51
C LYS A 123 -19.33 22.89 6.52
N ARG A 124 -19.81 24.02 6.06
CA ARG A 124 -20.20 25.13 6.91
C ARG A 124 -21.69 25.06 7.21
N PHE A 125 -22.09 25.69 8.31
CA PHE A 125 -23.51 25.85 8.61
C PHE A 125 -24.15 26.74 7.56
N GLN A 126 -25.39 26.38 7.21
CA GLN A 126 -26.12 27.17 6.24
C GLN A 126 -26.47 28.54 6.86
N TYR A 127 -26.14 29.59 6.14
CA TYR A 127 -26.52 30.93 6.57
C TYR A 127 -28.00 31.14 6.26
N SER A 128 -28.77 31.51 7.29
CA SER A 128 -30.19 31.77 7.16
C SER A 128 -30.40 33.28 7.14
N LYS A 129 -30.84 33.80 6.00
CA LYS A 129 -31.13 35.22 5.84
C LYS A 129 -32.63 35.44 6.01
N ARG A 130 -33.01 36.34 6.88
CA ARG A 130 -34.40 36.75 7.05
C ARG A 130 -34.65 38.08 6.35
#